data_61b07754ae683db95d5ae6ad7307ed36
#
_entry.id   61b07754ae683db95d5ae6ad7307ed36
#
_cell.length_a   1.000
_cell.length_b   1.000
_cell.length_c   1.000
_cell.angle_alpha   90.00
_cell.angle_beta   90.00
_cell.angle_gamma   90.00
#
_symmetry.space_group_name_H-M   'P 1'
#
loop_
_entity.id
_entity.type
_entity.pdbx_description
1 polymer ?
#
loop_
_entity_poly.entity_id
_entity_poly.type
_entity_poly.pdbx_seq_one_letter_code
_entity_poly.pdbx_strand_id
1 'polypeptide(L)'
;MIIKNNILMKKKNNPTACIIIIGNEILSGRTIDTNKNYLCKELTLKGIDVVEARVIKDDIKKIVSVITKVRKKYDYVFTTGGIGPTHDDVTSISIAKAFKVNLIKNKKALNILKKFYNSNNMPLNKSREKMAMIPKGADLLYNPITKAAGFKIKNVYVMAGVPEIMKAMFKKIITKLKSGTPIISKTILINTAESNIADNLSIIQNKFKKVEIGSYPFMNNKKRAVNIVLRSKNKKQINNVTKKIKNMMRLL
;
A
#
# COMPACT_ATOMS: atom_id res chain seq x y z
N MET A 1 32.08 36.69 -20.44
CA MET A 1 30.74 36.74 -19.84
C MET A 1 30.15 35.33 -19.88
N ILE A 2 30.32 34.52 -18.79
CA ILE A 2 29.92 33.15 -18.74
C ILE A 2 28.57 33.07 -18.02
N ILE A 3 27.52 32.82 -18.80
CA ILE A 3 26.17 32.63 -18.27
C ILE A 3 26.11 31.24 -17.63
N LYS A 4 26.16 31.18 -16.30
CA LYS A 4 25.88 29.95 -15.54
C LYS A 4 24.38 29.64 -15.63
N ASN A 5 23.99 28.70 -16.49
CA ASN A 5 22.66 28.13 -16.48
C ASN A 5 22.45 27.35 -15.16
N ASN A 6 21.87 28.00 -14.18
CA ASN A 6 21.33 27.34 -12.99
C ASN A 6 20.05 26.59 -13.39
N ILE A 7 20.19 25.35 -13.88
CA ILE A 7 19.07 24.42 -14.00
C ILE A 7 18.71 24.01 -12.57
N LEU A 8 17.77 24.73 -11.98
CA LEU A 8 17.07 24.30 -10.77
C LEU A 8 16.39 22.95 -11.07
N MET A 9 17.07 21.84 -10.71
CA MET A 9 16.44 20.52 -10.74
C MET A 9 15.20 20.58 -9.84
N LYS A 10 14.01 20.67 -10.43
CA LYS A 10 12.73 20.51 -9.74
C LYS A 10 12.81 19.21 -8.93
N LYS A 11 12.82 19.32 -7.63
CA LYS A 11 12.85 18.20 -6.69
C LYS A 11 11.65 17.31 -6.99
N LYS A 12 11.87 16.21 -7.68
CA LYS A 12 10.81 15.29 -8.10
C LYS A 12 10.18 14.67 -6.86
N ASN A 13 8.93 15.01 -6.58
CA ASN A 13 8.19 14.38 -5.48
C ASN A 13 8.10 12.87 -5.73
N ASN A 14 8.05 12.10 -4.66
CA ASN A 14 7.79 10.67 -4.78
C ASN A 14 6.43 10.42 -5.44
N PRO A 15 6.28 9.32 -6.18
CA PRO A 15 4.96 8.88 -6.60
C PRO A 15 4.06 8.63 -5.38
N THR A 16 2.78 8.93 -5.52
CA THR A 16 1.76 8.79 -4.48
C THR A 16 0.94 7.53 -4.68
N ALA A 17 0.50 6.90 -3.59
CA ALA A 17 -0.35 5.72 -3.63
C ALA A 17 -1.55 5.82 -2.68
N CYS A 18 -2.65 5.18 -3.10
CA CYS A 18 -3.80 4.87 -2.26
C CYS A 18 -4.02 3.36 -2.21
N ILE A 19 -4.29 2.83 -1.01
CA ILE A 19 -4.61 1.41 -0.79
C ILE A 19 -6.08 1.29 -0.42
N ILE A 20 -6.79 0.33 -1.04
CA ILE A 20 -8.21 0.07 -0.77
C ILE A 20 -8.35 -1.41 -0.44
N ILE A 21 -8.74 -1.70 0.79
CA ILE A 21 -9.11 -3.03 1.24
C ILE A 21 -10.62 -3.18 1.06
N ILE A 22 -11.03 -4.20 0.32
CA ILE A 22 -12.43 -4.50 0.04
C ILE A 22 -12.74 -5.81 0.73
N GLY A 23 -13.64 -5.79 1.72
CA GLY A 23 -13.99 -6.98 2.50
C GLY A 23 -14.89 -6.64 3.69
N ASN A 24 -16.07 -7.24 3.73
CA ASN A 24 -17.01 -7.13 4.86
C ASN A 24 -16.44 -7.80 6.12
N GLU A 25 -15.62 -8.85 5.98
CA GLU A 25 -14.97 -9.56 7.08
C GLU A 25 -13.93 -8.70 7.82
N ILE A 26 -13.32 -7.75 7.12
CA ILE A 26 -12.40 -6.79 7.71
C ILE A 26 -13.18 -5.73 8.50
N LEU A 27 -14.26 -5.20 7.91
CA LEU A 27 -15.11 -4.20 8.56
C LEU A 27 -15.86 -4.74 9.78
N SER A 28 -16.20 -6.04 9.79
CA SER A 28 -16.84 -6.69 10.93
C SER A 28 -15.86 -7.10 12.04
N GLY A 29 -14.54 -6.92 11.82
CA GLY A 29 -13.51 -7.34 12.77
C GLY A 29 -13.26 -8.85 12.81
N ARG A 30 -13.95 -9.65 11.97
CA ARG A 30 -13.75 -11.12 11.92
C ARG A 30 -12.36 -11.50 11.45
N THR A 31 -11.77 -10.69 10.57
CA THR A 31 -10.44 -10.92 10.00
C THR A 31 -9.56 -9.69 10.19
N ILE A 32 -8.33 -9.91 10.66
CA ILE A 32 -7.33 -8.84 10.78
C ILE A 32 -6.73 -8.56 9.41
N ASP A 33 -6.75 -7.29 8.98
CA ASP A 33 -6.10 -6.86 7.75
C ASP A 33 -4.58 -6.81 7.88
N THR A 34 -3.92 -7.75 7.24
CA THR A 34 -2.45 -7.78 7.10
C THR A 34 -1.98 -7.23 5.75
N ASN A 35 -2.87 -7.13 4.76
CA ASN A 35 -2.56 -6.70 3.40
C ASN A 35 -2.12 -5.23 3.36
N LYS A 36 -2.86 -4.35 4.03
CA LYS A 36 -2.54 -2.92 4.11
C LYS A 36 -1.14 -2.71 4.70
N ASN A 37 -0.84 -3.37 5.81
CA ASN A 37 0.46 -3.23 6.46
C ASN A 37 1.61 -3.65 5.53
N TYR A 38 1.47 -4.79 4.87
CA TYR A 38 2.46 -5.29 3.91
C TYR A 38 2.65 -4.31 2.74
N LEU A 39 1.56 -3.85 2.11
CA LEU A 39 1.63 -2.91 1.00
C LEU A 39 2.26 -1.57 1.40
N CYS A 40 1.87 -1.00 2.55
CA CYS A 40 2.45 0.23 3.07
C CYS A 40 3.97 0.11 3.25
N LYS A 41 4.44 -1.01 3.84
CA LYS A 41 5.85 -1.28 4.06
C LYS A 41 6.64 -1.34 2.74
N GLU A 42 6.19 -2.17 1.83
CA GLU A 42 6.88 -2.41 0.55
C GLU A 42 6.89 -1.15 -0.34
N LEU A 43 5.78 -0.41 -0.40
CA LEU A 43 5.70 0.85 -1.16
C LEU A 43 6.62 1.92 -0.57
N THR A 44 6.66 2.06 0.75
CA THR A 44 7.56 2.99 1.45
C THR A 44 9.04 2.67 1.16
N LEU A 45 9.42 1.38 1.19
CA LEU A 45 10.76 0.93 0.83
C LEU A 45 11.10 1.21 -0.64
N LYS A 46 10.11 1.19 -1.53
CA LYS A 46 10.26 1.54 -2.94
C LYS A 46 10.32 3.07 -3.19
N GLY A 47 10.10 3.88 -2.14
CA GLY A 47 10.02 5.34 -2.25
C GLY A 47 8.72 5.82 -2.88
N ILE A 48 7.62 5.09 -2.65
CA ILE A 48 6.26 5.48 -3.04
C ILE A 48 5.54 5.91 -1.77
N ASP A 49 5.05 7.14 -1.75
CA ASP A 49 4.38 7.71 -0.57
C ASP A 49 2.93 7.22 -0.51
N VAL A 50 2.61 6.32 0.43
CA VAL A 50 1.22 5.92 0.69
C VAL A 50 0.53 7.05 1.46
N VAL A 51 -0.34 7.77 0.75
CA VAL A 51 -1.01 8.97 1.27
C VAL A 51 -2.34 8.62 1.94
N GLU A 52 -2.98 7.55 1.47
CA GLU A 52 -4.30 7.15 1.95
C GLU A 52 -4.48 5.64 1.91
N ALA A 53 -5.15 5.11 2.95
CA ALA A 53 -5.62 3.73 2.98
C ALA A 53 -7.07 3.69 3.46
N ARG A 54 -7.92 2.91 2.81
CA ARG A 54 -9.34 2.75 3.12
C ARG A 54 -9.71 1.29 3.25
N VAL A 55 -10.65 1.00 4.15
CA VAL A 55 -11.39 -0.26 4.18
C VAL A 55 -12.82 0.03 3.77
N ILE A 56 -13.36 -0.71 2.82
CA ILE A 56 -14.71 -0.50 2.29
C ILE A 56 -15.45 -1.83 2.13
N LYS A 57 -16.79 -1.75 2.11
CA LYS A 57 -17.67 -2.90 1.88
C LYS A 57 -17.52 -3.47 0.48
N ASP A 58 -17.87 -4.76 0.34
CA ASP A 58 -18.13 -5.43 -0.94
C ASP A 58 -19.46 -4.95 -1.54
N ASP A 59 -19.52 -3.66 -1.86
CA ASP A 59 -20.68 -2.99 -2.45
C ASP A 59 -20.29 -2.27 -3.73
N ILE A 60 -21.01 -2.56 -4.81
CA ILE A 60 -20.71 -2.04 -6.15
C ILE A 60 -20.72 -0.51 -6.16
N LYS A 61 -21.74 0.13 -5.59
CA LYS A 61 -21.88 1.59 -5.59
C LYS A 61 -20.74 2.25 -4.83
N LYS A 62 -20.38 1.67 -3.66
CA LYS A 62 -19.29 2.15 -2.82
C LYS A 62 -17.94 2.03 -3.53
N ILE A 63 -17.64 0.87 -4.11
CA ILE A 63 -16.38 0.64 -4.82
C ILE A 63 -16.27 1.59 -6.02
N VAL A 64 -17.33 1.72 -6.85
CA VAL A 64 -17.36 2.64 -8.00
C VAL A 64 -17.08 4.07 -7.56
N SER A 65 -17.77 4.56 -6.52
CA SER A 65 -17.60 5.92 -6.01
C SER A 65 -16.16 6.18 -5.56
N VAL A 66 -15.60 5.27 -4.75
CA VAL A 66 -14.23 5.41 -4.23
C VAL A 66 -13.21 5.38 -5.36
N ILE A 67 -13.26 4.35 -6.23
CA ILE A 67 -12.29 4.19 -7.33
C ILE A 67 -12.33 5.39 -8.27
N THR A 68 -13.52 5.89 -8.62
CA THR A 68 -13.66 7.05 -9.52
C THR A 68 -12.96 8.29 -8.98
N LYS A 69 -12.96 8.48 -7.66
CA LYS A 69 -12.29 9.62 -6.99
C LYS A 69 -10.78 9.40 -6.91
N VAL A 70 -10.35 8.26 -6.33
CA VAL A 70 -8.94 8.04 -5.98
C VAL A 70 -8.04 7.84 -7.19
N ARG A 71 -8.54 7.21 -8.28
CA ARG A 71 -7.76 7.01 -9.51
C ARG A 71 -7.35 8.30 -10.23
N LYS A 72 -8.03 9.42 -9.92
CA LYS A 72 -7.69 10.75 -10.45
C LYS A 72 -6.70 11.50 -9.56
N LYS A 73 -6.59 11.09 -8.28
CA LYS A 73 -5.85 11.83 -7.25
C LYS A 73 -4.44 11.27 -7.04
N TYR A 74 -4.25 9.96 -7.19
CA TYR A 74 -3.00 9.28 -6.86
C TYR A 74 -2.36 8.67 -8.10
N ASP A 75 -1.01 8.59 -8.10
CA ASP A 75 -0.26 7.96 -9.19
C ASP A 75 -0.52 6.45 -9.25
N TYR A 76 -0.73 5.81 -8.09
CA TYR A 76 -1.05 4.39 -7.97
C TYR A 76 -2.24 4.16 -7.04
N VAL A 77 -3.11 3.25 -7.42
CA VAL A 77 -4.20 2.74 -6.58
C VAL A 77 -4.10 1.23 -6.51
N PHE A 78 -4.00 0.68 -5.32
CA PHE A 78 -3.96 -0.75 -5.08
C PHE A 78 -5.24 -1.20 -4.39
N THR A 79 -5.92 -2.22 -4.93
CA THR A 79 -7.06 -2.83 -4.26
C THR A 79 -6.78 -4.28 -3.94
N THR A 80 -7.27 -4.76 -2.80
CA THR A 80 -7.25 -6.18 -2.42
C THR A 80 -8.63 -6.63 -2.01
N GLY A 81 -9.04 -7.82 -2.47
CA GLY A 81 -10.32 -8.45 -2.16
C GLY A 81 -11.37 -8.37 -3.28
N GLY A 82 -12.37 -9.21 -3.17
CA GLY A 82 -13.58 -9.22 -4.02
C GLY A 82 -13.37 -9.62 -5.49
N ILE A 83 -12.34 -10.44 -5.81
CA ILE A 83 -12.09 -10.97 -7.17
C ILE A 83 -12.14 -12.50 -7.25
N GLY A 84 -12.67 -13.13 -6.23
CA GLY A 84 -12.82 -14.59 -6.16
C GLY A 84 -14.03 -15.11 -6.94
N PRO A 85 -14.40 -16.39 -6.68
CA PRO A 85 -15.46 -17.09 -7.41
C PRO A 85 -16.86 -16.91 -6.79
N THR A 86 -16.99 -16.28 -5.62
CA THR A 86 -18.25 -16.24 -4.87
C THR A 86 -19.16 -15.10 -5.32
N HIS A 87 -20.40 -15.09 -4.88
CA HIS A 87 -21.41 -14.13 -5.32
C HIS A 87 -21.13 -12.70 -4.83
N ASP A 88 -20.47 -12.56 -3.70
CA ASP A 88 -20.05 -11.32 -3.07
C ASP A 88 -18.73 -10.74 -3.64
N ASP A 89 -18.01 -11.49 -4.48
CA ASP A 89 -16.85 -10.99 -5.21
C ASP A 89 -17.29 -10.03 -6.33
N VAL A 90 -17.48 -8.76 -6.00
CA VAL A 90 -18.02 -7.73 -6.89
C VAL A 90 -16.98 -6.71 -7.37
N THR A 91 -15.71 -6.87 -7.01
CA THR A 91 -14.66 -5.89 -7.34
C THR A 91 -14.47 -5.74 -8.85
N SER A 92 -14.38 -6.84 -9.61
CA SER A 92 -14.15 -6.78 -11.07
C SER A 92 -15.23 -5.99 -11.81
N ILE A 93 -16.52 -6.25 -11.50
CA ILE A 93 -17.64 -5.53 -12.11
C ILE A 93 -17.67 -4.06 -11.68
N SER A 94 -17.31 -3.78 -10.43
CA SER A 94 -17.24 -2.42 -9.89
C SER A 94 -16.16 -1.59 -10.57
N ILE A 95 -14.97 -2.18 -10.77
CA ILE A 95 -13.89 -1.53 -11.50
C ILE A 95 -14.29 -1.27 -12.96
N ALA A 96 -14.90 -2.25 -13.64
CA ALA A 96 -15.41 -2.04 -15.00
C ALA A 96 -16.36 -0.85 -15.09
N LYS A 97 -17.34 -0.76 -14.15
CA LYS A 97 -18.26 0.38 -14.05
C LYS A 97 -17.54 1.70 -13.76
N ALA A 98 -16.57 1.73 -12.84
CA ALA A 98 -15.82 2.94 -12.50
C ALA A 98 -15.00 3.48 -13.69
N PHE A 99 -14.57 2.61 -14.59
CA PHE A 99 -13.87 2.97 -15.82
C PHE A 99 -14.77 3.10 -17.05
N LYS A 100 -16.09 2.84 -16.90
CA LYS A 100 -17.08 2.86 -17.98
C LYS A 100 -16.70 1.94 -19.14
N VAL A 101 -16.25 0.73 -18.83
CA VAL A 101 -15.89 -0.32 -19.78
C VAL A 101 -16.68 -1.59 -19.49
N ASN A 102 -16.83 -2.45 -20.50
CA ASN A 102 -17.50 -3.74 -20.34
C ASN A 102 -16.64 -4.70 -19.51
N LEU A 103 -17.27 -5.50 -18.67
CA LEU A 103 -16.68 -6.67 -18.05
C LEU A 103 -16.81 -7.84 -19.04
N ILE A 104 -15.67 -8.43 -19.43
CA ILE A 104 -15.64 -9.49 -20.46
C ILE A 104 -14.95 -10.75 -19.94
N LYS A 105 -15.33 -11.91 -20.47
CA LYS A 105 -14.61 -13.16 -20.23
C LYS A 105 -13.30 -13.10 -21.01
N ASN A 106 -12.20 -12.86 -20.30
CA ASN A 106 -10.87 -12.73 -20.89
C ASN A 106 -10.35 -14.10 -21.30
N LYS A 107 -10.15 -14.32 -22.61
CA LYS A 107 -9.72 -15.61 -23.18
C LYS A 107 -8.40 -16.11 -22.58
N LYS A 108 -7.42 -15.20 -22.36
CA LYS A 108 -6.12 -15.55 -21.79
C LYS A 108 -6.23 -15.98 -20.33
N ALA A 109 -6.99 -15.24 -19.52
CA ALA A 109 -7.24 -15.60 -18.12
C ALA A 109 -7.98 -16.93 -18.00
N LEU A 110 -9.01 -17.15 -18.85
CA LEU A 110 -9.75 -18.41 -18.90
C LEU A 110 -8.86 -19.60 -19.28
N ASN A 111 -7.99 -19.45 -20.27
CA ASN A 111 -7.07 -20.51 -20.69
C ASN A 111 -6.05 -20.86 -19.58
N ILE A 112 -5.58 -19.87 -18.83
CA ILE A 112 -4.71 -20.09 -17.66
C ILE A 112 -5.44 -20.91 -16.59
N LEU A 113 -6.69 -20.56 -16.27
CA LEU A 113 -7.51 -21.29 -15.32
C LEU A 113 -7.82 -22.71 -15.80
N LYS A 114 -8.19 -22.90 -17.08
CA LYS A 114 -8.43 -24.22 -17.66
C LYS A 114 -7.22 -25.14 -17.48
N LYS A 115 -6.04 -24.68 -17.86
CA LYS A 115 -4.79 -25.44 -17.71
C LYS A 115 -4.54 -25.80 -16.23
N PHE A 116 -4.70 -24.85 -15.33
CA PHE A 116 -4.48 -25.07 -13.89
C PHE A 116 -5.45 -26.08 -13.29
N TYR A 117 -6.74 -25.96 -13.59
CA TYR A 117 -7.75 -26.89 -13.04
C TYR A 117 -7.62 -28.28 -13.64
N ASN A 118 -7.33 -28.38 -14.93
CA ASN A 118 -7.10 -29.68 -15.59
C ASN A 118 -5.85 -30.38 -15.04
N SER A 119 -4.74 -29.67 -14.84
CA SER A 119 -3.52 -30.25 -14.27
C SER A 119 -3.64 -30.70 -12.82
N ASN A 120 -4.68 -30.25 -12.11
CA ASN A 120 -4.99 -30.65 -10.74
C ASN A 120 -6.20 -31.61 -10.65
N ASN A 121 -6.66 -32.17 -11.77
CA ASN A 121 -7.83 -33.05 -11.83
C ASN A 121 -9.10 -32.43 -11.21
N MET A 122 -9.28 -31.12 -11.35
CA MET A 122 -10.42 -30.38 -10.80
C MET A 122 -11.29 -29.82 -11.93
N PRO A 123 -12.64 -29.86 -11.83
CA PRO A 123 -13.52 -29.29 -12.82
C PRO A 123 -13.48 -27.76 -12.80
N LEU A 124 -13.41 -27.14 -13.97
CA LEU A 124 -13.62 -25.69 -14.11
C LEU A 124 -15.12 -25.39 -14.23
N ASN A 125 -15.77 -25.16 -13.09
CA ASN A 125 -17.18 -24.85 -13.03
C ASN A 125 -17.46 -23.34 -13.30
N LYS A 126 -18.74 -22.94 -13.43
CA LYS A 126 -19.16 -21.55 -13.72
C LYS A 126 -18.63 -20.55 -12.68
N SER A 127 -18.60 -20.91 -11.39
CA SER A 127 -18.07 -20.03 -10.34
C SER A 127 -16.57 -19.77 -10.54
N ARG A 128 -15.79 -20.78 -10.88
CA ARG A 128 -14.36 -20.65 -11.18
C ARG A 128 -14.11 -19.85 -12.46
N GLU A 129 -14.94 -20.01 -13.50
CA GLU A 129 -14.87 -19.20 -14.72
C GLU A 129 -15.12 -17.71 -14.45
N LYS A 130 -15.91 -17.34 -13.41
CA LYS A 130 -16.14 -15.95 -13.00
C LYS A 130 -14.82 -15.22 -12.74
N MET A 131 -13.78 -15.90 -12.24
CA MET A 131 -12.46 -15.29 -12.02
C MET A 131 -11.73 -14.90 -13.32
N ALA A 132 -12.24 -15.31 -14.50
CA ALA A 132 -11.76 -14.83 -15.79
C ALA A 132 -12.54 -13.61 -16.32
N MET A 133 -13.50 -13.08 -15.55
CA MET A 133 -14.24 -11.87 -15.90
C MET A 133 -13.38 -10.64 -15.56
N ILE A 134 -12.85 -9.99 -16.60
CA ILE A 134 -11.87 -8.91 -16.51
C ILE A 134 -12.40 -7.68 -17.25
N PRO A 135 -12.22 -6.45 -16.76
CA PRO A 135 -12.59 -5.23 -17.48
C PRO A 135 -11.89 -5.16 -18.85
N LYS A 136 -12.64 -4.81 -19.91
CA LYS A 136 -12.09 -4.67 -21.27
C LYS A 136 -10.93 -3.65 -21.26
N GLY A 137 -9.79 -4.05 -21.87
CA GLY A 137 -8.59 -3.21 -21.93
C GLY A 137 -7.70 -3.24 -20.69
N ALA A 138 -8.00 -4.08 -19.70
CA ALA A 138 -7.12 -4.28 -18.56
C ALA A 138 -6.02 -5.30 -18.85
N ASP A 139 -4.82 -5.05 -18.32
CA ASP A 139 -3.68 -5.98 -18.34
C ASP A 139 -3.84 -7.02 -17.21
N LEU A 140 -3.51 -8.29 -17.49
CA LEU A 140 -3.54 -9.32 -16.46
C LEU A 140 -2.37 -9.19 -15.50
N LEU A 141 -2.63 -9.32 -14.20
CA LEU A 141 -1.64 -9.46 -13.14
C LEU A 141 -1.50 -10.92 -12.76
N TYR A 142 -0.32 -11.47 -12.97
CA TYR A 142 -0.06 -12.88 -12.73
C TYR A 142 -0.18 -13.25 -11.26
N ASN A 143 -0.95 -14.32 -11.00
CA ASN A 143 -1.05 -14.97 -9.70
C ASN A 143 -0.31 -16.31 -9.74
N PRO A 144 0.83 -16.44 -9.06
CA PRO A 144 1.64 -17.66 -9.13
C PRO A 144 1.05 -18.85 -8.36
N ILE A 145 0.11 -18.61 -7.43
CA ILE A 145 -0.44 -19.64 -6.53
C ILE A 145 -1.67 -20.29 -7.18
N THR A 146 -2.77 -19.58 -7.29
CA THR A 146 -4.04 -20.14 -7.76
C THR A 146 -4.29 -19.94 -9.25
N LYS A 147 -3.40 -19.24 -9.95
CA LYS A 147 -3.51 -18.86 -11.37
C LYS A 147 -4.71 -17.96 -11.72
N ALA A 148 -5.62 -17.72 -10.78
CA ALA A 148 -6.69 -16.72 -10.93
C ALA A 148 -6.06 -15.32 -10.97
N ALA A 149 -5.98 -14.74 -12.15
CA ALA A 149 -5.30 -13.47 -12.38
C ALA A 149 -6.05 -12.30 -11.73
N GLY A 150 -5.31 -11.39 -11.11
CA GLY A 150 -5.78 -10.03 -10.93
C GLY A 150 -5.63 -9.23 -12.23
N PHE A 151 -5.82 -7.93 -12.16
CA PHE A 151 -5.68 -7.09 -13.34
C PHE A 151 -5.26 -5.66 -13.00
N LYS A 152 -4.74 -4.96 -14.00
CA LYS A 152 -4.41 -3.55 -13.94
C LYS A 152 -5.19 -2.82 -15.03
N ILE A 153 -5.86 -1.74 -14.66
CA ILE A 153 -6.46 -0.81 -15.61
C ILE A 153 -5.96 0.61 -15.30
N LYS A 154 -5.23 1.22 -16.25
CA LYS A 154 -4.49 2.48 -16.06
C LYS A 154 -3.59 2.41 -14.82
N ASN A 155 -3.88 3.20 -13.77
CA ASN A 155 -3.13 3.26 -12.52
C ASN A 155 -3.74 2.44 -11.36
N VAL A 156 -4.81 1.68 -11.62
CA VAL A 156 -5.48 0.85 -10.62
C VAL A 156 -5.03 -0.60 -10.75
N TYR A 157 -4.47 -1.16 -9.69
CA TYR A 157 -3.98 -2.54 -9.57
C TYR A 157 -4.92 -3.32 -8.65
N VAL A 158 -5.53 -4.37 -9.17
CA VAL A 158 -6.55 -5.17 -8.48
C VAL A 158 -5.99 -6.55 -8.18
N MET A 159 -5.92 -6.90 -6.90
CA MET A 159 -5.31 -8.12 -6.39
C MET A 159 -6.28 -8.91 -5.51
N ALA A 160 -5.97 -10.18 -5.30
CA ALA A 160 -6.72 -11.06 -4.40
C ALA A 160 -6.71 -10.54 -2.95
N GLY A 161 -7.73 -10.93 -2.16
CA GLY A 161 -7.83 -10.61 -0.73
C GLY A 161 -6.95 -11.49 0.16
N VAL A 162 -6.75 -12.76 -0.21
CA VAL A 162 -5.95 -13.73 0.57
C VAL A 162 -4.50 -13.25 0.67
N PRO A 163 -3.95 -13.08 1.90
CA PRO A 163 -2.66 -12.40 2.10
C PRO A 163 -1.50 -13.04 1.35
N GLU A 164 -1.39 -14.35 1.35
CA GLU A 164 -0.30 -15.07 0.67
C GLU A 164 -0.34 -14.84 -0.84
N ILE A 165 -1.55 -14.90 -1.42
CA ILE A 165 -1.78 -14.69 -2.85
C ILE A 165 -1.47 -13.23 -3.20
N MET A 166 -2.00 -12.28 -2.44
CA MET A 166 -1.75 -10.84 -2.64
C MET A 166 -0.26 -10.52 -2.60
N LYS A 167 0.47 -11.02 -1.59
CA LYS A 167 1.93 -10.81 -1.46
C LYS A 167 2.69 -11.38 -2.66
N ALA A 168 2.34 -12.59 -3.12
CA ALA A 168 2.96 -13.23 -4.27
C ALA A 168 2.71 -12.44 -5.58
N MET A 169 1.51 -11.90 -5.76
CA MET A 169 1.17 -11.00 -6.87
C MET A 169 1.93 -9.70 -6.78
N PHE A 170 1.94 -9.06 -5.60
CA PHE A 170 2.55 -7.75 -5.40
C PHE A 170 4.06 -7.76 -5.60
N LYS A 171 4.77 -8.83 -5.23
CA LYS A 171 6.21 -9.01 -5.53
C LYS A 171 6.54 -8.84 -7.02
N LYS A 172 5.63 -9.22 -7.92
CA LYS A 172 5.79 -9.03 -9.37
C LYS A 172 5.42 -7.62 -9.82
N ILE A 173 4.46 -6.99 -9.15
CA ILE A 173 3.98 -5.65 -9.47
C ILE A 173 5.02 -4.60 -9.08
N ILE A 174 5.57 -4.67 -7.86
CA ILE A 174 6.46 -3.65 -7.31
C ILE A 174 7.74 -3.45 -8.12
N THR A 175 8.24 -4.49 -8.80
CA THR A 175 9.42 -4.40 -9.65
C THR A 175 9.22 -3.48 -10.86
N LYS A 176 7.98 -3.33 -11.32
CA LYS A 176 7.58 -2.53 -12.50
C LYS A 176 7.16 -1.10 -12.16
N LEU A 177 7.01 -0.77 -10.87
CA LEU A 177 6.62 0.57 -10.45
C LEU A 177 7.79 1.55 -10.53
N LYS A 178 7.50 2.78 -10.92
CA LYS A 178 8.49 3.87 -10.81
C LYS A 178 8.78 4.12 -9.33
N SER A 179 10.04 4.10 -8.97
CA SER A 179 10.50 4.37 -7.61
C SER A 179 10.78 5.86 -7.40
N GLY A 180 10.59 6.30 -6.18
CA GLY A 180 11.09 7.59 -5.70
C GLY A 180 12.29 7.41 -4.77
N THR A 181 12.50 8.38 -3.88
CA THR A 181 13.51 8.30 -2.83
C THR A 181 12.91 7.60 -1.60
N PRO A 182 13.44 6.45 -1.17
CA PRO A 182 12.93 5.75 0.01
C PRO A 182 13.00 6.63 1.26
N ILE A 183 11.98 6.49 2.12
CA ILE A 183 12.00 7.09 3.46
C ILE A 183 12.78 6.16 4.38
N ILE A 184 13.85 6.67 4.96
CA ILE A 184 14.66 5.97 5.96
C ILE A 184 13.97 6.19 7.31
N SER A 185 13.82 5.13 8.10
CA SER A 185 13.30 5.18 9.46
C SER A 185 14.36 4.74 10.45
N LYS A 186 14.41 5.40 11.63
CA LYS A 186 15.25 5.02 12.74
C LYS A 186 14.48 5.16 14.05
N THR A 187 14.44 4.11 14.85
CA THR A 187 13.80 4.11 16.16
C THR A 187 14.84 4.29 17.26
N ILE A 188 14.50 5.07 18.27
CA ILE A 188 15.25 5.30 19.50
C ILE A 188 14.32 4.95 20.66
N LEU A 189 14.70 3.95 21.44
CA LEU A 189 13.98 3.60 22.67
C LEU A 189 14.43 4.52 23.81
N ILE A 190 13.47 5.05 24.55
CA ILE A 190 13.69 5.89 25.73
C ILE A 190 12.83 5.35 26.86
N ASN A 191 13.44 5.04 28.00
CA ASN A 191 12.76 4.54 29.19
C ASN A 191 12.28 5.71 30.07
N THR A 192 11.26 6.41 29.62
CA THR A 192 10.63 7.53 30.35
C THR A 192 9.16 7.67 29.94
N ALA A 193 8.41 8.50 30.66
CA ALA A 193 7.06 8.89 30.24
C ALA A 193 7.16 9.90 29.07
N GLU A 194 6.22 9.81 28.11
CA GLU A 194 6.19 10.69 26.94
C GLU A 194 6.10 12.18 27.34
N SER A 195 5.34 12.50 28.38
CA SER A 195 5.19 13.87 28.92
C SER A 195 6.52 14.52 29.31
N ASN A 196 7.51 13.73 29.76
CA ASN A 196 8.80 14.25 30.20
C ASN A 196 9.68 14.75 29.06
N ILE A 197 9.36 14.35 27.81
CA ILE A 197 10.17 14.67 26.63
C ILE A 197 9.40 15.45 25.56
N ALA A 198 8.09 15.66 25.73
CA ALA A 198 7.22 16.24 24.73
C ALA A 198 7.69 17.64 24.25
N ASP A 199 7.97 18.56 25.19
CA ASP A 199 8.41 19.92 24.87
C ASP A 199 9.75 19.91 24.13
N ASN A 200 10.69 19.12 24.60
CA ASN A 200 11.99 18.97 23.97
C ASN A 200 11.92 18.40 22.56
N LEU A 201 11.02 17.40 22.33
CA LEU A 201 10.77 16.85 20.98
C LEU A 201 10.16 17.90 20.07
N SER A 202 9.26 18.73 20.57
CA SER A 202 8.66 19.84 19.80
C SER A 202 9.71 20.86 19.37
N ILE A 203 10.64 21.23 20.24
CA ILE A 203 11.77 22.12 19.92
C ILE A 203 12.64 21.50 18.82
N ILE A 204 12.98 20.22 18.95
CA ILE A 204 13.79 19.51 17.97
C ILE A 204 13.03 19.41 16.63
N GLN A 205 11.72 19.07 16.63
CA GLN A 205 10.90 18.99 15.41
C GLN A 205 10.86 20.33 14.67
N ASN A 206 10.66 21.43 15.38
CA ASN A 206 10.62 22.78 14.80
C ASN A 206 11.94 23.16 14.12
N LYS A 207 13.08 22.72 14.68
CA LYS A 207 14.41 22.97 14.12
C LYS A 207 14.71 22.07 12.91
N PHE A 208 14.17 20.84 12.87
CA PHE A 208 14.48 19.84 11.85
C PHE A 208 13.25 19.46 10.99
N LYS A 209 12.64 20.42 10.33
CA LYS A 209 11.42 20.24 9.50
C LYS A 209 11.52 19.17 8.39
N LYS A 210 12.74 18.72 8.03
CA LYS A 210 12.97 17.67 7.02
C LYS A 210 13.01 16.26 7.62
N VAL A 211 12.88 16.12 8.93
CA VAL A 211 12.80 14.86 9.66
C VAL A 211 11.45 14.85 10.37
N GLU A 212 10.61 13.86 10.09
CA GLU A 212 9.39 13.59 10.84
C GLU A 212 9.78 12.87 12.13
N ILE A 213 9.34 13.37 13.27
CA ILE A 213 9.59 12.79 14.59
C ILE A 213 8.25 12.30 15.16
N GLY A 214 8.08 10.98 15.23
CA GLY A 214 6.92 10.36 15.88
C GLY A 214 7.28 9.86 17.28
N SER A 215 6.37 10.01 18.23
CA SER A 215 6.50 9.51 19.59
C SER A 215 5.42 8.45 19.83
N TYR A 216 5.84 7.25 20.29
CA TYR A 216 4.97 6.08 20.46
C TYR A 216 5.18 5.48 21.84
N PRO A 217 4.37 5.90 22.85
CA PRO A 217 4.47 5.38 24.20
C PRO A 217 4.01 3.92 24.28
N PHE A 218 4.64 3.17 25.17
CA PHE A 218 4.25 1.79 25.49
C PHE A 218 4.73 1.39 26.88
N MET A 219 4.27 0.24 27.36
CA MET A 219 4.74 -0.33 28.62
C MET A 219 5.84 -1.35 28.35
N ASN A 220 7.02 -1.13 28.90
CA ASN A 220 8.16 -2.05 28.86
C ASN A 220 8.39 -2.61 30.28
N ASN A 221 8.10 -3.89 30.49
CA ASN A 221 8.22 -4.54 31.80
C ASN A 221 7.59 -3.72 32.94
N LYS A 222 6.33 -3.30 32.79
CA LYS A 222 5.56 -2.44 33.71
C LYS A 222 6.12 -1.02 33.94
N LYS A 223 7.18 -0.63 33.20
CA LYS A 223 7.72 0.74 33.19
C LYS A 223 7.30 1.49 31.94
N ARG A 224 7.10 2.80 32.06
CA ARG A 224 6.78 3.65 30.90
C ARG A 224 8.00 3.78 29.99
N ALA A 225 7.79 3.56 28.70
CA ALA A 225 8.81 3.73 27.68
C ALA A 225 8.22 4.36 26.43
N VAL A 226 9.06 4.97 25.61
CA VAL A 226 8.67 5.63 24.37
C VAL A 226 9.61 5.22 23.24
N ASN A 227 9.06 4.82 22.11
CA ASN A 227 9.80 4.69 20.87
C ASN A 227 9.72 6.00 20.09
N ILE A 228 10.83 6.70 19.95
CA ILE A 228 10.94 7.85 19.07
C ILE A 228 11.34 7.37 17.69
N VAL A 229 10.48 7.57 16.72
CA VAL A 229 10.68 7.16 15.34
C VAL A 229 11.00 8.38 14.48
N LEU A 230 12.21 8.38 13.92
CA LEU A 230 12.70 9.41 13.01
C LEU A 230 12.52 8.95 11.56
N ARG A 231 11.90 9.75 10.72
CA ARG A 231 11.66 9.42 9.31
C ARG A 231 12.14 10.57 8.42
N SER A 232 12.95 10.26 7.42
CA SER A 232 13.42 11.25 6.42
C SER A 232 13.96 10.56 5.17
N LYS A 233 13.97 11.28 4.06
CA LYS A 233 14.71 10.90 2.84
C LYS A 233 16.21 11.14 2.95
N ASN A 234 16.68 11.79 4.04
CA ASN A 234 18.07 12.22 4.24
C ASN A 234 18.68 11.59 5.49
N LYS A 235 19.57 10.61 5.29
CA LYS A 235 20.27 9.89 6.37
C LYS A 235 21.08 10.82 7.29
N LYS A 236 21.73 11.86 6.73
CA LYS A 236 22.52 12.83 7.52
C LYS A 236 21.63 13.60 8.50
N GLN A 237 20.41 14.00 8.06
CA GLN A 237 19.44 14.67 8.92
C GLN A 237 18.96 13.75 10.05
N ILE A 238 18.66 12.48 9.78
CA ILE A 238 18.30 11.49 10.82
C ILE A 238 19.42 11.37 11.84
N ASN A 239 20.69 11.27 11.41
CA ASN A 239 21.82 11.17 12.32
C ASN A 239 21.97 12.42 13.20
N ASN A 240 21.77 13.61 12.65
CA ASN A 240 21.84 14.87 13.39
C ASN A 240 20.74 14.94 14.47
N VAL A 241 19.49 14.58 14.12
CA VAL A 241 18.39 14.52 15.08
C VAL A 241 18.64 13.46 16.14
N THR A 242 19.16 12.27 15.74
CA THR A 242 19.54 11.21 16.69
C THR A 242 20.52 11.72 17.75
N LYS A 243 21.57 12.45 17.32
CA LYS A 243 22.55 13.04 18.27
C LYS A 243 21.88 14.03 19.23
N LYS A 244 20.98 14.90 18.73
CA LYS A 244 20.26 15.87 19.55
C LYS A 244 19.36 15.19 20.59
N ILE A 245 18.60 14.16 20.20
CA ILE A 245 17.76 13.40 21.13
C ILE A 245 18.61 12.70 22.19
N LYS A 246 19.73 12.07 21.82
CA LYS A 246 20.63 11.42 22.77
C LYS A 246 21.24 12.41 23.78
N ASN A 247 21.62 13.61 23.32
CA ASN A 247 22.15 14.65 24.20
C ASN A 247 21.06 15.18 25.17
N MET A 248 19.85 15.36 24.69
CA MET A 248 18.69 15.72 25.53
C MET A 248 18.49 14.69 26.67
N MET A 249 18.58 13.40 26.35
CA MET A 249 18.39 12.31 27.32
C MET A 249 19.50 12.22 28.38
N ARG A 250 20.66 12.80 28.15
CA ARG A 250 21.75 12.87 29.17
C ARG A 250 21.52 13.98 30.19
N LEU A 251 20.59 14.90 29.90
CA LEU A 251 20.26 16.05 30.73
C LEU A 251 18.95 15.86 31.54
N LEU A 252 18.27 14.72 31.32
CA LEU A 252 17.10 14.25 32.07
C LEU A 252 17.49 13.20 33.10
#